data_6434c4a2baa2d039b8f628127b2bae30
#
_entry.id   6434c4a2baa2d039b8f628127b2bae30
#
_cell.length_a   1.000
_cell.length_b   1.000
_cell.length_c   1.000
_cell.angle_alpha   90.00
_cell.angle_beta   90.00
_cell.angle_gamma   90.00
#
_symmetry.space_group_name_H-M   'P 1'
#
loop_
_entity.id
_entity.type
_entity.pdbx_description
1 polymer ?
#
loop_
_entity_poly.entity_id
_entity_poly.type
_entity_poly.pdbx_seq_one_letter_code
_entity_poly.pdbx_strand_id
1 'polypeptide(L)'
;MVYKNQMEARSFLNKLVQDHHLCSKLSGLQKSPTSCFDYQIKKCNGACIGKEKPGSYNKRYNQAISAYQKNNDSIAIIGQGRTEEESSVVWIENGAYHGFGYFDNSEDLGNVFHLRSFIKSYDDDQDIQRIIQMYLRNNKDYRIVPIE
;
A
#
# COMPACT_ATOMS: atom_id res chain seq x y z
N MET A 1 -6.93 5.07 4.00
CA MET A 1 -7.50 3.74 3.75
C MET A 1 -8.61 3.49 4.75
N VAL A 2 -9.79 3.11 4.28
CA VAL A 2 -10.94 2.78 5.13
C VAL A 2 -11.17 1.28 4.99
N TYR A 3 -11.16 0.55 6.10
CA TYR A 3 -11.45 -0.89 6.10
C TYR A 3 -12.95 -1.13 6.14
N LYS A 4 -13.44 -2.12 5.40
CA LYS A 4 -14.88 -2.46 5.32
C LYS A 4 -15.42 -2.96 6.67
N ASN A 5 -14.59 -3.56 7.50
CA ASN A 5 -14.96 -4.07 8.82
C ASN A 5 -13.73 -4.22 9.73
N GLN A 6 -14.00 -4.42 11.02
CA GLN A 6 -12.95 -4.58 12.05
C GLN A 6 -12.06 -5.81 11.82
N MET A 7 -12.58 -6.87 11.23
CA MET A 7 -11.83 -8.11 10.98
C MET A 7 -10.76 -7.88 9.92
N GLU A 8 -11.08 -7.14 8.86
CA GLU A 8 -10.15 -6.77 7.79
C GLU A 8 -9.02 -5.86 8.32
N ALA A 9 -9.38 -4.83 9.09
CA ALA A 9 -8.40 -3.95 9.73
C ALA A 9 -7.46 -4.72 10.67
N ARG A 10 -8.00 -5.65 11.45
CA ARG A 10 -7.22 -6.50 12.36
C ARG A 10 -6.30 -7.47 11.60
N SER A 11 -6.78 -8.05 10.50
CA SER A 11 -5.98 -8.93 9.64
C SER A 11 -4.80 -8.19 9.03
N PHE A 12 -5.04 -6.99 8.51
CA PHE A 12 -3.99 -6.09 8.01
C PHE A 12 -2.95 -5.77 9.08
N LEU A 13 -3.39 -5.36 10.28
CA LEU A 13 -2.49 -5.02 11.38
C LEU A 13 -1.67 -6.23 11.85
N ASN A 14 -2.27 -7.42 11.90
CA ASN A 14 -1.57 -8.67 12.20
C ASN A 14 -0.45 -8.93 11.18
N LYS A 15 -0.75 -8.78 9.88
CA LYS A 15 0.24 -8.95 8.82
C LYS A 15 1.39 -7.96 8.96
N LEU A 16 1.09 -6.67 9.17
CA LEU A 16 2.09 -5.62 9.36
C LEU A 16 3.02 -5.93 10.56
N VAL A 17 2.44 -6.36 11.67
CA VAL A 17 3.17 -6.74 12.89
C VAL A 17 4.09 -7.93 12.63
N GLN A 18 3.64 -8.95 11.89
CA GLN A 18 4.43 -10.13 11.58
C GLN A 18 5.56 -9.82 10.59
N ASP A 19 5.25 -9.12 9.49
CA ASP A 19 6.21 -8.81 8.43
C ASP A 19 7.38 -7.93 8.92
N HIS A 20 7.11 -7.05 9.89
CA HIS A 20 8.11 -6.13 10.45
C HIS A 20 8.59 -6.50 11.86
N HIS A 21 8.24 -7.70 12.36
CA HIS A 21 8.61 -8.16 13.71
C HIS A 21 8.27 -7.14 14.81
N LEU A 22 7.11 -6.49 14.70
CA LEU A 22 6.61 -5.56 15.69
C LEU A 22 5.99 -6.32 16.87
N CYS A 23 5.67 -5.61 17.94
CA CYS A 23 5.10 -6.22 19.13
C CYS A 23 3.57 -6.20 19.08
N SER A 24 2.92 -7.35 19.12
CA SER A 24 1.45 -7.48 19.11
C SER A 24 0.78 -6.81 20.33
N LYS A 25 1.45 -6.75 21.48
CA LYS A 25 0.95 -6.05 22.66
C LYS A 25 0.99 -4.53 22.46
N LEU A 26 2.11 -3.97 21.97
CA LEU A 26 2.25 -2.53 21.73
C LEU A 26 1.38 -2.07 20.55
N SER A 27 1.09 -2.96 19.61
CA SER A 27 0.19 -2.70 18.46
C SER A 27 -1.30 -2.86 18.83
N GLY A 28 -1.65 -3.17 20.06
CA GLY A 28 -3.04 -3.32 20.50
C GLY A 28 -3.72 -4.62 20.05
N LEU A 29 -3.01 -5.53 19.38
CA LEU A 29 -3.56 -6.81 18.92
C LEU A 29 -3.75 -7.81 20.05
N GLN A 30 -2.95 -7.69 21.11
CA GLN A 30 -2.98 -8.57 22.27
C GLN A 30 -2.97 -7.75 23.58
N LYS A 31 -3.80 -8.17 24.53
CA LYS A 31 -3.75 -7.70 25.91
C LYS A 31 -3.07 -8.78 26.77
N SER A 32 -2.02 -8.42 27.50
CA SER A 32 -1.31 -9.32 28.41
C SER A 32 -0.75 -8.53 29.58
N PRO A 33 -0.85 -9.01 30.82
CA PRO A 33 -0.23 -8.35 31.97
C PRO A 33 1.32 -8.46 31.95
N THR A 34 1.86 -9.47 31.28
CA THR A 34 3.30 -9.74 31.16
C THR A 34 3.80 -9.50 29.73
N SER A 35 4.65 -10.35 29.21
CA SER A 35 5.10 -10.30 27.82
C SER A 35 3.99 -10.66 26.81
N CYS A 36 4.13 -10.22 25.57
CA CYS A 36 3.28 -10.70 24.49
C CYS A 36 3.59 -12.18 24.17
N PHE A 37 2.64 -12.86 23.54
CA PHE A 37 2.81 -14.25 23.09
C PHE A 37 3.96 -14.37 22.08
N ASP A 38 4.09 -13.41 21.16
CA ASP A 38 5.16 -13.40 20.16
C ASP A 38 6.56 -13.36 20.79
N TYR A 39 6.71 -12.78 21.98
CA TYR A 39 7.97 -12.84 22.71
C TYR A 39 8.26 -14.26 23.22
N GLN A 40 7.24 -14.95 23.72
CA GLN A 40 7.39 -16.33 24.23
C GLN A 40 7.83 -17.30 23.11
N ILE A 41 7.35 -17.09 21.89
CA ILE A 41 7.72 -17.90 20.70
C ILE A 41 8.88 -17.28 19.89
N LYS A 42 9.62 -16.31 20.44
CA LYS A 42 10.80 -15.66 19.86
C LYS A 42 10.53 -14.90 18.54
N LYS A 43 9.31 -14.46 18.31
CA LYS A 43 8.93 -13.59 17.18
C LYS A 43 8.96 -12.10 17.50
N CYS A 44 9.07 -11.73 18.79
CA CYS A 44 9.21 -10.36 19.27
C CYS A 44 10.49 -10.25 20.11
N ASN A 45 11.21 -9.13 20.01
CA ASN A 45 12.46 -8.89 20.72
C ASN A 45 12.26 -8.39 22.17
N GLY A 46 11.02 -8.37 22.65
CA GLY A 46 10.71 -8.01 24.04
C GLY A 46 10.57 -6.51 24.29
N ALA A 47 10.19 -5.72 23.29
CA ALA A 47 9.93 -4.28 23.47
C ALA A 47 8.88 -4.00 24.57
N CYS A 48 7.84 -4.83 24.68
CA CYS A 48 6.79 -4.69 25.70
C CYS A 48 7.21 -5.00 27.14
N ILE A 49 8.39 -5.53 27.35
CA ILE A 49 8.97 -5.84 28.67
C ILE A 49 10.33 -5.17 28.87
N GLY A 50 10.68 -4.19 28.04
CA GLY A 50 11.91 -3.40 28.16
C GLY A 50 13.21 -4.10 27.79
N LYS A 51 13.16 -5.32 27.21
CA LYS A 51 14.36 -6.04 26.75
C LYS A 51 14.93 -5.47 25.45
N GLU A 52 14.07 -4.96 24.59
CA GLU A 52 14.49 -4.26 23.39
C GLU A 52 14.52 -2.75 23.63
N LYS A 53 15.62 -2.10 23.18
CA LYS A 53 15.77 -0.64 23.31
C LYS A 53 14.76 0.08 22.42
N PRO A 54 14.13 1.20 22.87
CA PRO A 54 13.15 1.95 22.09
C PRO A 54 13.63 2.36 20.70
N GLY A 55 14.89 2.78 20.57
CA GLY A 55 15.47 3.19 19.30
C GLY A 55 15.50 2.05 18.26
N SER A 56 15.79 0.81 18.67
CA SER A 56 15.78 -0.36 17.81
C SER A 56 14.35 -0.70 17.35
N TYR A 57 13.39 -0.69 18.26
CA TYR A 57 11.99 -0.90 17.95
C TYR A 57 11.43 0.17 17.01
N ASN A 58 11.69 1.45 17.32
CA ASN A 58 11.21 2.57 16.51
C ASN A 58 11.77 2.56 15.08
N LYS A 59 13.00 2.08 14.88
CA LYS A 59 13.56 1.92 13.53
C LYS A 59 12.71 0.97 12.69
N ARG A 60 12.32 -0.19 13.21
CA ARG A 60 11.45 -1.14 12.50
C ARG A 60 10.04 -0.59 12.31
N TYR A 61 9.50 0.07 13.33
CA TYR A 61 8.21 0.74 13.24
C TYR A 61 8.20 1.78 12.11
N ASN A 62 9.22 2.65 12.05
CA ASN A 62 9.32 3.65 10.99
C ASN A 62 9.49 3.02 9.60
N GLN A 63 10.22 1.91 9.50
CA GLN A 63 10.32 1.15 8.25
C GLN A 63 8.96 0.59 7.83
N ALA A 64 8.19 0.03 8.77
CA ALA A 64 6.85 -0.48 8.51
C ALA A 64 5.91 0.62 8.02
N ILE A 65 5.92 1.78 8.70
CA ILE A 65 5.07 2.93 8.32
C ILE A 65 5.49 3.51 6.97
N SER A 66 6.79 3.64 6.70
CA SER A 66 7.29 4.13 5.41
C SER A 66 6.92 3.18 4.26
N ALA A 67 7.03 1.87 4.48
CA ALA A 67 6.60 0.87 3.50
C ALA A 67 5.09 0.95 3.25
N TYR A 68 4.31 1.13 4.31
CA TYR A 68 2.87 1.31 4.23
C TYR A 68 2.48 2.61 3.48
N GLN A 69 3.15 3.73 3.78
CA GLN A 69 2.91 5.02 3.11
C GLN A 69 3.21 4.96 1.62
N LYS A 70 4.33 4.34 1.22
CA LYS A 70 4.65 4.12 -0.21
C LYS A 70 3.58 3.30 -0.94
N ASN A 71 2.92 2.37 -0.26
CA ASN A 71 1.83 1.60 -0.83
C ASN A 71 0.49 2.35 -0.85
N ASN A 72 0.43 3.52 -0.21
CA ASN A 72 -0.75 4.39 -0.14
C ASN A 72 -0.59 5.70 -0.91
N ASP A 73 0.43 5.81 -1.76
CA ASP A 73 0.61 6.99 -2.59
C ASP A 73 -0.57 7.14 -3.55
N SER A 74 -0.92 8.40 -3.82
CA SER A 74 -1.83 8.73 -4.90
C SER A 74 -1.02 8.88 -6.18
N ILE A 75 -1.26 7.98 -7.13
CA ILE A 75 -0.47 7.88 -8.36
C ILE A 75 -1.33 7.57 -9.58
N ALA A 76 -0.90 8.06 -10.73
CA ALA A 76 -1.35 7.59 -12.03
C ALA A 76 -0.27 6.69 -12.64
N ILE A 77 -0.65 5.48 -13.05
CA ILE A 77 0.24 4.56 -13.78
C ILE A 77 -0.14 4.68 -15.25
N ILE A 78 0.79 5.18 -16.07
CA ILE A 78 0.60 5.36 -17.51
C ILE A 78 1.37 4.26 -18.21
N GLY A 79 0.67 3.50 -19.04
CA GLY A 79 1.23 2.42 -19.83
C GLY A 79 0.78 2.46 -21.28
N GLN A 80 1.11 1.43 -22.03
CA GLN A 80 0.69 1.29 -23.41
C GLN A 80 -0.84 1.19 -23.51
N GLY A 81 -1.43 1.87 -24.48
CA GLY A 81 -2.85 1.79 -24.82
C GLY A 81 -3.18 0.59 -25.71
N ARG A 82 -4.35 0.62 -26.33
CA ARG A 82 -4.82 -0.41 -27.26
C ARG A 82 -4.20 -0.28 -28.65
N THR A 83 -3.71 0.93 -28.96
CA THR A 83 -3.02 1.29 -30.21
C THR A 83 -1.73 2.04 -29.89
N GLU A 84 -0.85 2.24 -30.87
CA GLU A 84 0.39 3.00 -30.72
C GLU A 84 0.16 4.50 -30.46
N GLU A 85 -0.99 5.02 -30.85
CA GLU A 85 -1.38 6.43 -30.67
C GLU A 85 -2.07 6.70 -29.33
N GLU A 86 -2.31 5.66 -28.52
CA GLU A 86 -3.08 5.72 -27.30
C GLU A 86 -2.24 5.25 -26.10
N SER A 87 -2.41 5.90 -24.97
CA SER A 87 -1.88 5.45 -23.68
C SER A 87 -3.02 5.03 -22.74
N SER A 88 -2.73 4.06 -21.90
CA SER A 88 -3.60 3.68 -20.79
C SER A 88 -3.22 4.43 -19.54
N VAL A 89 -4.19 4.68 -18.66
CA VAL A 89 -3.96 5.25 -17.34
C VAL A 89 -4.75 4.49 -16.28
N VAL A 90 -4.07 4.09 -15.21
CA VAL A 90 -4.66 3.50 -14.02
C VAL A 90 -4.55 4.52 -12.90
N TRP A 91 -5.68 4.83 -12.25
CA TRP A 91 -5.78 5.84 -11.22
C TRP A 91 -5.86 5.20 -9.83
N ILE A 92 -4.91 5.56 -8.97
CA ILE A 92 -4.81 5.07 -7.59
C ILE A 92 -4.80 6.28 -6.66
N GLU A 93 -5.72 6.36 -5.72
CA GLU A 93 -5.75 7.39 -4.67
C GLU A 93 -5.62 6.73 -3.29
N ASN A 94 -4.67 7.20 -2.49
CA ASN A 94 -4.41 6.65 -1.16
C ASN A 94 -4.21 5.12 -1.15
N GLY A 95 -3.55 4.61 -2.18
CA GLY A 95 -3.31 3.17 -2.36
C GLY A 95 -4.53 2.36 -2.80
N ALA A 96 -5.69 2.97 -3.00
CA ALA A 96 -6.89 2.32 -3.52
C ALA A 96 -7.03 2.55 -5.03
N TYR A 97 -7.38 1.51 -5.76
CA TYR A 97 -7.71 1.61 -7.17
C TYR A 97 -9.04 2.36 -7.34
N HIS A 98 -9.08 3.34 -8.23
CA HIS A 98 -10.27 4.15 -8.52
C HIS A 98 -10.81 3.96 -9.93
N GLY A 99 -10.01 3.35 -10.79
CA GLY A 99 -10.44 3.12 -12.17
C GLY A 99 -9.30 3.21 -13.17
N PHE A 100 -9.65 3.06 -14.42
CA PHE A 100 -8.71 3.20 -15.53
C PHE A 100 -9.36 3.85 -16.74
N GLY A 101 -8.53 4.31 -17.67
CA GLY A 101 -8.98 4.90 -18.91
C GLY A 101 -7.90 4.87 -19.98
N TYR A 102 -8.21 5.49 -21.08
CA TYR A 102 -7.32 5.65 -22.23
C TYR A 102 -7.36 7.10 -22.68
N PHE A 103 -6.26 7.60 -23.18
CA PHE A 103 -6.13 8.94 -23.73
C PHE A 103 -5.19 8.94 -24.93
N ASP A 104 -5.39 9.87 -25.85
CA ASP A 104 -4.56 10.04 -27.03
C ASP A 104 -3.19 10.60 -26.64
N ASN A 105 -2.10 10.11 -27.26
CA ASN A 105 -0.74 10.54 -26.99
C ASN A 105 -0.47 12.01 -27.40
N SER A 106 -1.34 12.61 -28.18
CA SER A 106 -1.31 14.04 -28.53
C SER A 106 -1.85 14.96 -27.42
N GLU A 107 -2.51 14.39 -26.39
CA GLU A 107 -3.02 15.17 -25.25
C GLU A 107 -1.88 15.81 -24.46
N ASP A 108 -2.04 17.09 -24.15
CA ASP A 108 -1.11 17.81 -23.31
C ASP A 108 -1.30 17.42 -21.83
N LEU A 109 -0.36 16.66 -21.30
CA LEU A 109 -0.34 16.21 -19.90
C LEU A 109 0.25 17.25 -18.95
N GLY A 110 0.20 18.53 -19.27
CA GLY A 110 0.71 19.60 -18.40
C GLY A 110 0.13 19.61 -16.98
N ASN A 111 -1.02 18.94 -16.79
CA ASN A 111 -1.63 18.72 -15.48
C ASN A 111 -2.12 17.26 -15.37
N VAL A 112 -1.56 16.51 -14.40
CA VAL A 112 -1.97 15.12 -14.14
C VAL A 112 -3.46 14.97 -13.84
N PHE A 113 -4.10 15.99 -13.26
CA PHE A 113 -5.54 15.98 -12.99
C PHE A 113 -6.40 15.96 -14.25
N HIS A 114 -5.85 16.39 -15.40
CA HIS A 114 -6.55 16.25 -16.68
C HIS A 114 -6.80 14.78 -17.02
N LEU A 115 -5.87 13.89 -16.66
CA LEU A 115 -6.03 12.44 -16.83
C LEU A 115 -7.27 11.88 -16.14
N ARG A 116 -7.74 12.54 -15.05
CA ARG A 116 -8.92 12.09 -14.33
C ARG A 116 -10.18 12.10 -15.18
N SER A 117 -10.28 12.97 -16.17
CA SER A 117 -11.41 13.06 -17.09
C SER A 117 -11.57 11.82 -17.99
N PHE A 118 -10.47 11.08 -18.22
CA PHE A 118 -10.45 9.86 -19.01
C PHE A 118 -10.74 8.61 -18.18
N ILE A 119 -10.77 8.73 -16.82
CA ILE A 119 -10.93 7.58 -15.94
C ILE A 119 -12.40 7.15 -15.86
N LYS A 120 -12.63 5.89 -16.20
CA LYS A 120 -13.87 5.20 -15.87
C LYS A 120 -13.71 4.56 -14.48
N SER A 121 -14.56 4.98 -13.55
CA SER A 121 -14.51 4.51 -12.16
C SER A 121 -14.95 3.05 -12.04
N TYR A 122 -14.23 2.31 -11.21
CA TYR A 122 -14.54 0.95 -10.80
C TYR A 122 -14.21 0.77 -9.31
N ASP A 123 -14.87 -0.20 -8.69
CA ASP A 123 -14.59 -0.54 -7.30
C ASP A 123 -13.23 -1.21 -7.15
N ASP A 124 -12.54 -0.90 -6.05
CA ASP A 124 -11.29 -1.54 -5.69
C ASP A 124 -11.55 -2.91 -5.06
N ASP A 125 -10.81 -3.92 -5.46
CA ASP A 125 -10.82 -5.24 -4.85
C ASP A 125 -9.40 -5.87 -4.81
N GLN A 126 -9.28 -6.99 -4.10
CA GLN A 126 -7.99 -7.66 -3.92
C GLN A 126 -7.43 -8.24 -5.23
N ASP A 127 -8.27 -8.64 -6.16
CA ASP A 127 -7.84 -9.22 -7.43
C ASP A 127 -7.29 -8.13 -8.35
N ILE A 128 -7.93 -6.98 -8.40
CA ILE A 128 -7.42 -5.80 -9.13
C ILE A 128 -6.08 -5.35 -8.56
N GLN A 129 -5.95 -5.25 -7.24
CA GLN A 129 -4.68 -4.91 -6.59
C GLN A 129 -3.57 -5.91 -6.95
N ARG A 130 -3.89 -7.20 -6.99
CA ARG A 130 -2.94 -8.24 -7.41
C ARG A 130 -2.53 -8.10 -8.87
N ILE A 131 -3.48 -7.81 -9.77
CA ILE A 131 -3.24 -7.60 -11.20
C ILE A 131 -2.32 -6.41 -11.39
N ILE A 132 -2.57 -5.27 -10.75
CA ILE A 132 -1.74 -4.08 -10.81
C ILE A 132 -0.31 -4.39 -10.36
N GLN A 133 -0.15 -5.07 -9.22
CA GLN A 133 1.18 -5.44 -8.72
C GLN A 133 1.92 -6.40 -9.66
N MET A 134 1.21 -7.35 -10.25
CA MET A 134 1.78 -8.28 -11.21
C MET A 134 2.21 -7.58 -12.50
N TYR A 135 1.40 -6.63 -12.98
CA TYR A 135 1.75 -5.79 -14.13
C TYR A 135 3.04 -4.99 -13.89
N LEU A 136 3.14 -4.31 -12.75
CA LEU A 136 4.31 -3.51 -12.37
C LEU A 136 5.59 -4.34 -12.21
N ARG A 137 5.48 -5.62 -11.83
CA ARG A 137 6.64 -6.53 -11.74
C ARG A 137 7.12 -7.04 -13.09
N ASN A 138 6.19 -7.32 -14.00
CA ASN A 138 6.48 -8.04 -15.24
C ASN A 138 6.74 -7.10 -16.42
N ASN A 139 6.31 -5.84 -16.33
CA ASN A 139 6.48 -4.84 -17.38
C ASN A 139 7.45 -3.75 -16.92
N LYS A 140 8.15 -3.17 -17.88
CA LYS A 140 9.05 -2.02 -17.65
C LYS A 140 8.60 -0.78 -18.42
N ASP A 141 7.66 -0.94 -19.35
CA ASP A 141 7.17 0.12 -20.24
C ASP A 141 5.96 0.82 -19.63
N TYR A 142 6.17 1.41 -18.44
CA TYR A 142 5.17 2.25 -17.79
C TYR A 142 5.85 3.43 -17.09
N ARG A 143 5.08 4.48 -16.85
CA ARG A 143 5.48 5.66 -16.09
C ARG A 143 4.54 5.84 -14.90
N ILE A 144 5.11 6.11 -13.73
CA ILE A 144 4.36 6.48 -12.52
C ILE A 144 4.44 7.99 -12.36
N VAL A 145 3.28 8.63 -12.23
CA VAL A 145 3.15 10.07 -12.01
C VAL A 145 2.45 10.29 -10.68
N PRO A 146 3.06 11.00 -9.71
CA PRO A 146 2.38 11.36 -8.47
C PRO A 146 1.16 12.24 -8.75
N ILE A 147 0.10 12.03 -7.98
CA ILE A 147 -1.10 12.87 -7.96
C ILE A 147 -1.01 13.68 -6.66
N GLU A 148 -0.48 14.91 -6.77
CA GLU A 148 -0.43 15.89 -5.68
C GLU A 148 -1.61 16.85 -5.74
#